data_6aa5c9e2a1c71f4cfec3e406db0876bf
#
_entry.id   6aa5c9e2a1c71f4cfec3e406db0876bf
#
_cell.length_a   1.000
_cell.length_b   1.000
_cell.length_c   1.000
_cell.angle_alpha   90.00
_cell.angle_beta   90.00
_cell.angle_gamma   90.00
#
_symmetry.space_group_name_H-M   'P 1'
#
loop_
_entity.id
_entity.type
_entity.pdbx_description
1 polymer ?
#
loop_
_entity_poly.entity_id
_entity_poly.type
_entity_poly.pdbx_seq_one_letter_code
_entity_poly.pdbx_strand_id
1 'polypeptide(L)'
;HFRLAQFLVQLQNLKDLCCEKAGDGHYKDDLTALSSALNGTFDNLEVELAKLFGPGVDRKSDFFRDLAGTVYMEVAEGEAEKYKVSHDTLINVYDKSIIEVENIPPEVDMSATFLTALDSLLNAGEIQTDDFGKVQSALKQVLAVDLEETYVVGTGYGRARLPFPKDHIRSEIL
;
A
#
# COMPACT_ATOMS: atom_id res chain seq x y z
N HIS A 1 0.48 5.97 -12.24
CA HIS A 1 0.63 6.94 -11.14
C HIS A 1 -0.33 6.65 -9.97
N PHE A 2 -1.63 6.42 -10.21
CA PHE A 2 -2.61 6.16 -9.15
C PHE A 2 -2.25 4.93 -8.29
N ARG A 3 -1.97 3.78 -8.93
CA ARG A 3 -1.56 2.56 -8.20
C ARG A 3 -0.29 2.76 -7.37
N LEU A 4 0.71 3.44 -7.92
CA LEU A 4 1.92 3.75 -7.15
C LEU A 4 1.60 4.57 -5.91
N ALA A 5 0.74 5.58 -6.01
CA ALA A 5 0.32 6.38 -4.86
C ALA A 5 -0.33 5.52 -3.76
N GLN A 6 -1.23 4.59 -4.14
CA GLN A 6 -1.82 3.65 -3.19
C GLN A 6 -0.79 2.74 -2.54
N PHE A 7 0.17 2.21 -3.33
CA PHE A 7 1.24 1.38 -2.82
C PHE A 7 2.14 2.12 -1.83
N LEU A 8 2.45 3.39 -2.10
CA LEU A 8 3.28 4.20 -1.19
C LEU A 8 2.57 4.47 0.14
N VAL A 9 1.25 4.70 0.13
CA VAL A 9 0.47 4.83 1.37
C VAL A 9 0.48 3.52 2.16
N GLN A 10 0.24 2.37 1.50
CA GLN A 10 0.30 1.07 2.17
C GLN A 10 1.72 0.76 2.69
N LEU A 11 2.75 1.17 1.94
CA LEU A 11 4.15 1.01 2.36
C LEU A 11 4.46 1.82 3.62
N GLN A 12 3.97 3.06 3.71
CA GLN A 12 4.13 3.88 4.91
C GLN A 12 3.41 3.25 6.11
N ASN A 13 2.18 2.80 5.94
CA ASN A 13 1.44 2.09 6.99
C ASN A 13 2.19 0.81 7.46
N LEU A 14 2.80 0.09 6.52
CA LEU A 14 3.59 -1.10 6.84
C LEU A 14 4.86 -0.75 7.62
N LYS A 15 5.56 0.32 7.24
CA LYS A 15 6.73 0.85 7.95
C LYS A 15 6.38 1.21 9.38
N ASP A 16 5.31 1.98 9.57
CA ASP A 16 4.87 2.44 10.87
C ASP A 16 4.51 1.26 11.80
N LEU A 17 3.75 0.30 11.27
CA LEU A 17 3.36 -0.89 12.02
C LEU A 17 4.55 -1.81 12.34
N CYS A 18 5.50 -1.97 11.41
CA CYS A 18 6.73 -2.72 11.67
C CYS A 18 7.56 -2.05 12.77
N CYS A 19 7.68 -0.73 12.75
CA CYS A 19 8.40 0.01 13.79
C CYS A 19 7.72 -0.10 15.15
N GLU A 20 6.38 -0.02 15.21
CA GLU A 20 5.61 -0.23 16.44
C GLU A 20 5.83 -1.64 16.98
N LYS A 21 5.64 -2.67 16.17
CA LYS A 21 5.82 -4.07 16.61
C LYS A 21 7.27 -4.41 16.99
N ALA A 22 8.25 -3.75 16.38
CA ALA A 22 9.63 -3.87 16.78
C ALA A 22 9.88 -3.27 18.18
N GLY A 23 9.22 -2.15 18.49
CA GLY A 23 9.30 -1.52 19.81
C GLY A 23 8.63 -2.32 20.91
N ASP A 24 7.49 -2.93 20.61
CA ASP A 24 6.70 -3.73 21.57
C ASP A 24 7.21 -5.18 21.70
N GLY A 25 7.98 -5.64 20.73
CA GLY A 25 8.49 -7.02 20.66
C GLY A 25 9.68 -7.25 21.59
N HIS A 26 9.77 -8.46 22.15
CA HIS A 26 10.94 -8.90 22.92
C HIS A 26 11.92 -9.61 21.96
N TYR A 27 12.57 -8.81 21.13
CA TYR A 27 13.62 -9.30 20.23
C TYR A 27 14.98 -9.31 20.93
N LYS A 28 15.90 -10.16 20.46
CA LYS A 28 17.26 -10.23 21.00
C LYS A 28 18.15 -9.11 20.47
N ASP A 29 17.75 -8.51 19.37
CA ASP A 29 18.50 -7.44 18.73
C ASP A 29 18.37 -6.13 19.52
N ASP A 30 19.41 -5.30 19.44
CA ASP A 30 19.34 -3.94 19.96
C ASP A 30 18.26 -3.14 19.25
N LEU A 31 17.36 -2.50 20.00
CA LEU A 31 16.22 -1.80 19.44
C LEU A 31 16.62 -0.65 18.50
N THR A 32 17.73 0.05 18.82
CA THR A 32 18.21 1.15 17.96
C THR A 32 18.75 0.62 16.65
N ALA A 33 19.51 -0.48 16.69
CA ALA A 33 20.00 -1.14 15.49
C ALA A 33 18.85 -1.72 14.64
N LEU A 34 17.86 -2.35 15.29
CA LEU A 34 16.67 -2.89 14.63
C LEU A 34 15.84 -1.78 13.96
N SER A 35 15.60 -0.68 14.65
CA SER A 35 14.89 0.47 14.07
C SER A 35 15.65 1.08 12.89
N SER A 36 16.99 1.14 12.97
CA SER A 36 17.82 1.63 11.86
C SER A 36 17.78 0.70 10.67
N ALA A 37 17.82 -0.62 10.89
CA ALA A 37 17.69 -1.63 9.84
C ALA A 37 16.31 -1.59 9.18
N LEU A 38 15.22 -1.46 9.95
CA LEU A 38 13.87 -1.31 9.41
C LEU A 38 13.75 -0.05 8.54
N ASN A 39 14.22 1.10 9.03
CA ASN A 39 14.19 2.33 8.24
C ASN A 39 14.96 2.17 6.92
N GLY A 40 16.19 1.64 6.96
CA GLY A 40 16.99 1.38 5.77
C GLY A 40 16.29 0.41 4.81
N THR A 41 15.66 -0.64 5.33
CA THR A 41 14.88 -1.59 4.54
C THR A 41 13.74 -0.90 3.82
N PHE A 42 12.95 -0.07 4.51
CA PHE A 42 11.81 0.61 3.91
C PHE A 42 12.21 1.72 2.93
N ASP A 43 13.28 2.45 3.20
CA ASP A 43 13.79 3.47 2.27
C ASP A 43 14.26 2.84 0.94
N ASN A 44 14.95 1.70 1.01
CA ASN A 44 15.35 0.95 -0.18
C ASN A 44 14.14 0.27 -0.87
N LEU A 45 13.21 -0.26 -0.10
CA LEU A 45 11.98 -0.88 -0.59
C LEU A 45 11.14 0.12 -1.41
N GLU A 46 11.01 1.36 -0.96
CA GLU A 46 10.30 2.42 -1.69
C GLU A 46 10.94 2.66 -3.06
N VAL A 47 12.27 2.76 -3.11
CA VAL A 47 13.01 2.97 -4.36
C VAL A 47 12.82 1.80 -5.32
N GLU A 48 12.93 0.57 -4.85
CA GLU A 48 12.80 -0.61 -5.71
C GLU A 48 11.35 -0.82 -6.18
N LEU A 49 10.36 -0.61 -5.30
CA LEU A 49 8.95 -0.66 -5.68
C LEU A 49 8.59 0.40 -6.74
N ALA A 50 9.11 1.62 -6.61
CA ALA A 50 8.84 2.67 -7.59
C ALA A 50 9.29 2.26 -9.01
N LYS A 51 10.39 1.52 -9.13
CA LYS A 51 10.88 1.01 -10.44
C LYS A 51 9.89 0.05 -11.09
N LEU A 52 9.16 -0.74 -10.30
CA LEU A 52 8.16 -1.69 -10.81
C LEU A 52 6.95 -1.00 -11.47
N PHE A 53 6.75 0.30 -11.21
CA PHE A 53 5.69 1.11 -11.81
C PHE A 53 6.17 1.95 -13.00
N GLY A 54 7.40 1.73 -13.46
CA GLY A 54 7.97 2.37 -14.65
C GLY A 54 7.29 1.95 -15.95
N PRO A 55 7.42 2.77 -17.02
CA PRO A 55 6.88 2.44 -18.33
C PRO A 55 7.50 1.13 -18.87
N GLY A 56 6.65 0.23 -19.37
CA GLY A 56 7.08 -1.03 -19.99
C GLY A 56 7.58 -2.11 -19.05
N VAL A 57 7.44 -1.91 -17.73
CA VAL A 57 7.76 -2.95 -16.74
C VAL A 57 6.59 -3.93 -16.63
N ASP A 58 6.88 -5.21 -16.86
CA ASP A 58 5.93 -6.30 -16.67
C ASP A 58 5.99 -6.77 -15.19
N ARG A 59 4.92 -6.55 -14.45
CA ARG A 59 4.80 -6.95 -13.04
C ARG A 59 4.19 -8.33 -12.95
N LYS A 60 4.78 -9.20 -12.15
CA LYS A 60 4.29 -10.56 -11.89
C LYS A 60 3.00 -10.59 -11.05
N SER A 61 2.72 -9.54 -10.32
CA SER A 61 1.52 -9.37 -9.48
C SER A 61 1.10 -7.91 -9.42
N ASP A 62 -0.17 -7.68 -9.13
CA ASP A 62 -0.73 -6.36 -8.84
C ASP A 62 -1.09 -6.20 -7.35
N PHE A 63 -0.87 -7.23 -6.54
CA PHE A 63 -1.16 -7.20 -5.11
C PHE A 63 0.01 -6.60 -4.33
N PHE A 64 -0.32 -5.73 -3.37
CA PHE A 64 0.68 -5.06 -2.51
C PHE A 64 1.58 -6.06 -1.81
N ARG A 65 1.00 -7.07 -1.16
CA ARG A 65 1.72 -8.09 -0.43
C ARG A 65 2.77 -8.83 -1.26
N ASP A 66 2.41 -9.21 -2.48
CA ASP A 66 3.30 -9.98 -3.35
C ASP A 66 4.51 -9.16 -3.79
N LEU A 67 4.24 -7.89 -4.20
CA LEU A 67 5.30 -7.00 -4.65
C LEU A 67 6.17 -6.54 -3.48
N ALA A 68 5.56 -6.06 -2.40
CA ALA A 68 6.30 -5.61 -1.23
C ALA A 68 7.09 -6.75 -0.58
N GLY A 69 6.49 -7.96 -0.45
CA GLY A 69 7.14 -9.11 0.14
C GLY A 69 8.36 -9.58 -0.62
N THR A 70 8.26 -9.66 -1.95
CA THR A 70 9.41 -10.08 -2.78
C THR A 70 10.59 -9.12 -2.61
N VAL A 71 10.34 -7.81 -2.73
CA VAL A 71 11.41 -6.80 -2.62
C VAL A 71 11.91 -6.67 -1.19
N TYR A 72 11.00 -6.78 -0.19
CA TYR A 72 11.40 -6.73 1.23
C TYR A 72 12.41 -7.80 1.59
N MET A 73 12.18 -9.05 1.16
CA MET A 73 13.10 -10.17 1.43
C MET A 73 14.50 -9.90 0.87
N GLU A 74 14.58 -9.35 -0.36
CA GLU A 74 15.86 -9.04 -1.00
C GLU A 74 16.62 -7.91 -0.29
N VAL A 75 15.91 -6.86 0.12
CA VAL A 75 16.50 -5.67 0.74
C VAL A 75 16.87 -5.91 2.21
N ALA A 76 16.01 -6.62 2.95
CA ALA A 76 16.19 -6.85 4.38
C ALA A 76 17.47 -7.62 4.72
N GLU A 77 17.93 -8.51 3.84
CA GLU A 77 19.18 -9.26 4.05
C GLU A 77 20.40 -8.31 4.15
N GLY A 78 20.51 -7.36 3.18
CA GLY A 78 21.60 -6.38 3.16
C GLY A 78 21.57 -5.41 4.35
N GLU A 79 20.38 -4.96 4.74
CA GLU A 79 20.24 -4.06 5.90
C GLU A 79 20.48 -4.79 7.24
N ALA A 80 20.10 -6.07 7.33
CA ALA A 80 20.41 -6.91 8.48
C ALA A 80 21.93 -7.04 8.71
N GLU A 81 22.70 -7.30 7.66
CA GLU A 81 24.16 -7.36 7.72
C GLU A 81 24.79 -6.01 8.11
N LYS A 82 24.32 -4.94 7.49
CA LYS A 82 24.83 -3.58 7.73
C LYS A 82 24.66 -3.13 9.17
N TYR A 83 23.50 -3.39 9.78
CA TYR A 83 23.20 -2.99 11.15
C TYR A 83 23.45 -4.10 12.18
N LYS A 84 23.92 -5.28 11.77
CA LYS A 84 24.22 -6.43 12.61
C LYS A 84 23.02 -6.89 13.45
N VAL A 85 21.86 -6.90 12.84
CA VAL A 85 20.62 -7.45 13.41
C VAL A 85 20.29 -8.78 12.73
N SER A 86 19.45 -9.58 13.38
CA SER A 86 18.98 -10.83 12.80
C SER A 86 18.05 -10.58 11.62
N HIS A 87 18.35 -11.15 10.45
CA HIS A 87 17.45 -11.15 9.30
C HIS A 87 16.10 -11.77 9.66
N ASP A 88 16.09 -12.87 10.43
CA ASP A 88 14.85 -13.51 10.89
C ASP A 88 13.98 -12.56 11.73
N THR A 89 14.60 -11.64 12.48
CA THR A 89 13.86 -10.61 13.23
C THR A 89 13.14 -9.66 12.28
N LEU A 90 13.81 -9.17 11.23
CA LEU A 90 13.19 -8.29 10.23
C LEU A 90 12.02 -8.98 9.52
N ILE A 91 12.22 -10.25 9.12
CA ILE A 91 11.15 -11.05 8.48
C ILE A 91 9.98 -11.28 9.44
N ASN A 92 10.25 -11.60 10.69
CA ASN A 92 9.19 -11.84 11.69
C ASN A 92 8.35 -10.59 11.95
N VAL A 93 8.98 -9.42 12.03
CA VAL A 93 8.27 -8.15 12.17
C VAL A 93 7.40 -7.86 10.95
N TYR A 94 7.93 -8.08 9.74
CA TYR A 94 7.18 -7.93 8.49
C TYR A 94 5.97 -8.85 8.43
N ASP A 95 6.16 -10.15 8.67
CA ASP A 95 5.08 -11.15 8.59
C ASP A 95 3.93 -10.88 9.56
N LYS A 96 4.24 -10.34 10.73
CA LYS A 96 3.24 -9.92 11.72
C LYS A 96 2.47 -8.67 11.30
N SER A 97 3.03 -7.87 10.41
CA SER A 97 2.49 -6.55 10.04
C SER A 97 1.72 -6.58 8.72
N ILE A 98 2.19 -7.33 7.73
CA ILE A 98 1.67 -7.25 6.36
C ILE A 98 0.18 -7.57 6.24
N ILE A 99 -0.32 -8.58 6.96
CA ILE A 99 -1.74 -8.97 6.90
C ILE A 99 -2.63 -7.86 7.50
N GLU A 100 -2.14 -7.18 8.52
CA GLU A 100 -2.86 -6.10 9.18
C GLU A 100 -2.97 -4.89 8.26
N VAL A 101 -1.87 -4.54 7.58
CA VAL A 101 -1.84 -3.43 6.61
C VAL A 101 -2.72 -3.70 5.40
N GLU A 102 -2.79 -4.94 4.91
CA GLU A 102 -3.69 -5.29 3.79
C GLU A 102 -5.17 -5.04 4.11
N ASN A 103 -5.53 -5.04 5.38
CA ASN A 103 -6.89 -4.77 5.83
C ASN A 103 -7.17 -3.26 6.07
N ILE A 104 -6.15 -2.40 5.96
CA ILE A 104 -6.30 -0.96 6.06
C ILE A 104 -6.55 -0.42 4.65
N PRO A 105 -7.74 0.16 4.35
CA PRO A 105 -7.96 0.81 3.08
C PRO A 105 -6.97 1.97 2.90
N PRO A 106 -6.25 2.09 1.76
CA PRO A 106 -5.34 3.21 1.55
C PRO A 106 -6.13 4.51 1.44
N GLU A 107 -5.85 5.46 2.32
CA GLU A 107 -6.36 6.83 2.24
C GLU A 107 -5.60 7.58 1.15
N VAL A 108 -6.19 7.69 -0.03
CA VAL A 108 -5.64 8.44 -1.16
C VAL A 108 -6.57 9.60 -1.48
N ASP A 109 -6.02 10.80 -1.63
CA ASP A 109 -6.80 11.94 -2.13
C ASP A 109 -7.20 11.71 -3.59
N MET A 110 -8.36 11.11 -3.76
CA MET A 110 -8.94 10.81 -5.07
C MET A 110 -9.25 12.10 -5.85
N SER A 111 -9.59 13.19 -5.15
CA SER A 111 -9.93 14.47 -5.78
C SER A 111 -8.74 15.05 -6.52
N ALA A 112 -7.58 15.12 -5.87
CA ALA A 112 -6.34 15.59 -6.49
C ALA A 112 -5.92 14.68 -7.66
N THR A 113 -6.04 13.36 -7.48
CA THR A 113 -5.71 12.37 -8.52
C THR A 113 -6.58 12.53 -9.77
N PHE A 114 -7.90 12.66 -9.60
CA PHE A 114 -8.82 12.82 -10.74
C PHE A 114 -8.65 14.17 -11.45
N LEU A 115 -8.40 15.26 -10.70
CA LEU A 115 -8.13 16.56 -11.32
C LEU A 115 -6.83 16.56 -12.12
N THR A 116 -5.77 15.93 -11.60
CA THR A 116 -4.50 15.77 -12.33
C THR A 116 -4.67 14.91 -13.60
N ALA A 117 -5.47 13.85 -13.53
CA ALA A 117 -5.79 13.02 -14.69
C ALA A 117 -6.56 13.81 -15.75
N LEU A 118 -7.53 14.63 -15.33
CA LEU A 118 -8.29 15.49 -16.24
C LEU A 118 -7.40 16.52 -16.97
N ASP A 119 -6.48 17.14 -16.23
CA ASP A 119 -5.50 18.08 -16.83
C ASP A 119 -4.58 17.36 -17.84
N SER A 120 -4.21 16.11 -17.55
CA SER A 120 -3.40 15.29 -18.45
C SER A 120 -4.14 14.96 -19.75
N LEU A 121 -5.45 14.63 -19.69
CA LEU A 121 -6.30 14.37 -20.85
C LEU A 121 -6.49 15.63 -21.72
N LEU A 122 -6.61 16.81 -21.08
CA LEU A 122 -6.67 18.07 -21.81
C LEU A 122 -5.36 18.33 -22.56
N ASN A 123 -4.22 18.17 -21.88
CA ASN A 123 -2.89 18.38 -22.48
C ASN A 123 -2.59 17.38 -23.61
N ALA A 124 -3.14 16.16 -23.52
CA ALA A 124 -3.04 15.15 -24.58
C ALA A 124 -3.98 15.43 -25.77
N GLY A 125 -4.89 16.40 -25.67
CA GLY A 125 -5.87 16.72 -26.70
C GLY A 125 -7.04 15.72 -26.78
N GLU A 126 -7.22 14.90 -25.77
CA GLU A 126 -8.31 13.91 -25.69
C GLU A 126 -9.64 14.55 -25.25
N ILE A 127 -9.57 15.72 -24.63
CA ILE A 127 -10.71 16.54 -24.25
C ILE A 127 -10.57 17.90 -24.95
N GLN A 128 -11.65 18.36 -25.60
CA GLN A 128 -11.66 19.68 -26.23
C GLN A 128 -11.67 20.78 -25.16
N THR A 129 -10.96 21.86 -25.42
CA THR A 129 -10.82 23.01 -24.49
C THR A 129 -12.19 23.59 -24.11
N ASP A 130 -13.14 23.66 -25.04
CA ASP A 130 -14.48 24.20 -24.81
C ASP A 130 -15.33 23.36 -23.84
N ASP A 131 -15.05 22.05 -23.75
CA ASP A 131 -15.77 21.12 -22.86
C ASP A 131 -15.06 20.92 -21.52
N PHE A 132 -13.78 21.32 -21.41
CA PHE A 132 -12.98 21.12 -20.20
C PHE A 132 -13.64 21.67 -18.94
N GLY A 133 -14.14 22.91 -18.99
CA GLY A 133 -14.81 23.55 -17.86
C GLY A 133 -16.07 22.83 -17.40
N LYS A 134 -16.83 22.25 -18.33
CA LYS A 134 -18.03 21.44 -18.03
C LYS A 134 -17.63 20.12 -17.34
N VAL A 135 -16.64 19.43 -17.91
CA VAL A 135 -16.14 18.15 -17.36
C VAL A 135 -15.53 18.38 -15.97
N GLN A 136 -14.72 19.42 -15.78
CA GLN A 136 -14.15 19.76 -14.50
C GLN A 136 -15.23 20.07 -13.44
N SER A 137 -16.27 20.83 -13.83
CA SER A 137 -17.38 21.14 -12.93
C SER A 137 -18.17 19.89 -12.53
N ALA A 138 -18.46 19.02 -13.49
CA ALA A 138 -19.13 17.75 -13.25
C ALA A 138 -18.30 16.82 -12.34
N LEU A 139 -16.98 16.75 -12.59
CA LEU A 139 -16.07 15.98 -11.75
C LEU A 139 -16.05 16.49 -10.30
N LYS A 140 -15.96 17.80 -10.08
CA LYS A 140 -16.03 18.39 -8.75
C LYS A 140 -17.34 18.09 -8.03
N GLN A 141 -18.46 18.11 -8.75
CA GLN A 141 -19.76 17.75 -8.18
C GLN A 141 -19.81 16.29 -7.76
N VAL A 142 -19.30 15.37 -8.59
CA VAL A 142 -19.24 13.94 -8.25
C VAL A 142 -18.33 13.66 -7.06
N LEU A 143 -17.16 14.33 -7.01
CA LEU A 143 -16.21 14.17 -5.90
C LEU A 143 -16.74 14.75 -4.56
N ALA A 144 -17.71 15.66 -4.62
CA ALA A 144 -18.36 16.21 -3.43
C ALA A 144 -19.53 15.36 -2.92
N VAL A 145 -19.88 14.26 -3.61
CA VAL A 145 -20.91 13.34 -3.16
C VAL A 145 -20.37 12.52 -2.00
N ASP A 146 -21.01 12.65 -0.84
CA ASP A 146 -20.74 11.78 0.32
C ASP A 146 -21.37 10.41 0.09
N LEU A 147 -20.53 9.37 0.15
CA LEU A 147 -20.96 7.98 -0.04
C LEU A 147 -21.00 7.28 1.31
N GLU A 148 -22.19 6.93 1.74
CA GLU A 148 -22.37 6.13 2.96
C GLU A 148 -22.20 4.64 2.65
N GLU A 149 -21.21 4.00 3.30
CA GLU A 149 -21.05 2.56 3.27
C GLU A 149 -22.08 1.91 4.22
N THR A 150 -23.14 1.35 3.64
CA THR A 150 -24.25 0.79 4.42
C THR A 150 -24.02 -0.67 4.83
N TYR A 151 -23.23 -1.42 4.06
CA TYR A 151 -22.96 -2.83 4.34
C TYR A 151 -21.73 -3.34 3.58
N VAL A 152 -20.87 -4.11 4.27
CA VAL A 152 -19.66 -4.73 3.72
C VAL A 152 -19.75 -6.23 3.86
N VAL A 153 -19.39 -6.98 2.81
CA VAL A 153 -19.32 -8.44 2.82
C VAL A 153 -17.91 -8.90 2.49
N GLY A 154 -17.33 -9.68 3.38
CA GLY A 154 -16.07 -10.37 3.14
C GLY A 154 -16.27 -11.78 2.60
N THR A 155 -15.52 -12.16 1.56
CA THR A 155 -15.54 -13.49 0.95
C THR A 155 -14.12 -13.98 0.61
N GLY A 156 -14.00 -15.20 0.10
CA GLY A 156 -12.72 -15.75 -0.32
C GLY A 156 -12.03 -16.63 0.73
N TYR A 157 -10.89 -17.19 0.35
CA TYR A 157 -10.17 -18.15 1.20
C TYR A 157 -9.62 -17.54 2.50
N GLY A 158 -9.28 -16.26 2.48
CA GLY A 158 -8.80 -15.50 3.64
C GLY A 158 -9.90 -14.94 4.54
N ARG A 159 -11.18 -15.16 4.22
CA ARG A 159 -12.33 -14.52 4.87
C ARG A 159 -12.38 -14.64 6.40
N ALA A 160 -11.85 -15.71 6.96
CA ALA A 160 -11.82 -15.91 8.41
C ALA A 160 -10.89 -14.96 9.16
N ARG A 161 -10.01 -14.25 8.45
CA ARG A 161 -9.05 -13.28 8.98
C ARG A 161 -9.41 -11.84 8.66
N LEU A 162 -10.54 -11.62 7.98
CA LEU A 162 -11.00 -10.28 7.66
C LEU A 162 -11.50 -9.58 8.94
N PRO A 163 -11.30 -8.25 9.05
CA PRO A 163 -11.70 -7.46 10.21
C PRO A 163 -13.20 -7.16 10.24
N PHE A 164 -14.03 -8.04 9.66
CA PHE A 164 -15.47 -7.87 9.59
C PHE A 164 -16.19 -8.73 10.63
N PRO A 165 -17.39 -8.31 11.08
CA PRO A 165 -18.26 -9.15 11.87
C PRO A 165 -18.54 -10.49 11.20
N LYS A 166 -18.72 -11.56 11.97
CA LYS A 166 -18.91 -12.92 11.42
C LYS A 166 -20.12 -13.05 10.50
N ASP A 167 -21.17 -12.30 10.74
CA ASP A 167 -22.38 -12.22 9.93
C ASP A 167 -22.17 -11.48 8.60
N HIS A 168 -21.05 -10.75 8.44
CA HIS A 168 -20.62 -10.13 7.20
C HIS A 168 -19.69 -11.03 6.37
N ILE A 169 -19.36 -12.21 6.86
CA ILE A 169 -18.49 -13.15 6.16
C ILE A 169 -19.36 -14.19 5.43
N ARG A 170 -19.14 -14.34 4.12
CA ARG A 170 -19.92 -15.27 3.27
C ARG A 170 -18.99 -16.24 2.55
N SER A 171 -19.52 -17.42 2.22
CA SER A 171 -18.87 -18.36 1.32
C SER A 171 -19.10 -17.92 -0.12
N GLU A 172 -18.11 -18.09 -0.98
CA GLU A 172 -18.26 -17.93 -2.43
C GLU A 172 -19.00 -19.10 -3.05
N ILE A 173 -19.06 -20.24 -2.33
CA ILE A 173 -19.75 -21.44 -2.78
C ILE A 173 -21.14 -21.41 -2.13
N LEU A 174 -22.14 -21.25 -2.98
CA LEU A 174 -23.54 -21.43 -2.62
C LEU A 174 -23.90 -22.91 -2.65
#